data_b554ef9387982ebd28e1f63fdb91b904
#
_entry.id   b554ef9387982ebd28e1f63fdb91b904
#
_cell.length_a   1.000
_cell.length_b   1.000
_cell.length_c   1.000
_cell.angle_alpha   90.00
_cell.angle_beta   90.00
_cell.angle_gamma   90.00
#
_symmetry.space_group_name_H-M   'P 1'
#
loop_
_entity.id
_entity.type
_entity.pdbx_description
1 polymer ?
#
loop_
_entity_poly.entity_id
_entity_poly.type
_entity_poly.pdbx_seq_one_letter_code
_entity_poly.pdbx_strand_id
1 'polypeptide(L)'
;MSVKHYEVIVVGGGISGAALFFELAKYSDINNICLLEKYDDLATLNSKGTSNSQTIHVGDIETNYTFDKAKITKRTAKMIEKFNLMYNLQDKIMFKHQKMALGVGEKEVKFITDRYNQFKEIFPYLELWDKETLREKEPLLVYADKERTKDRPEPIIAMGTNDQYTTVDFGAMTKELVKAA
;
A
#
# COMPACT_ATOMS: atom_id res chain seq x y z
N MET A 1 -7.76 45.01 7.67
CA MET A 1 -7.24 43.67 7.33
C MET A 1 -7.35 43.49 5.82
N SER A 2 -6.26 43.12 5.14
CA SER A 2 -6.33 42.83 3.70
C SER A 2 -7.02 41.48 3.50
N VAL A 3 -8.05 41.41 2.67
CA VAL A 3 -8.68 40.15 2.26
C VAL A 3 -7.75 39.50 1.28
N LYS A 4 -7.39 38.22 1.56
CA LYS A 4 -6.65 37.39 0.61
C LYS A 4 -7.65 36.64 -0.27
N HIS A 5 -7.40 36.62 -1.56
CA HIS A 5 -8.21 35.90 -2.53
C HIS A 5 -7.43 34.72 -3.08
N TYR A 6 -8.09 33.59 -3.19
CA TYR A 6 -7.54 32.35 -3.77
C TYR A 6 -8.48 31.82 -4.85
N GLU A 7 -7.93 31.28 -5.91
CA GLU A 7 -8.69 30.61 -6.97
C GLU A 7 -9.25 29.28 -6.47
N VAL A 8 -8.44 28.53 -5.66
CA VAL A 8 -8.85 27.29 -5.04
C VAL A 8 -8.41 27.25 -3.58
N ILE A 9 -9.28 26.77 -2.73
CA ILE A 9 -8.98 26.47 -1.33
C ILE A 9 -9.20 24.97 -1.09
N VAL A 10 -8.15 24.25 -0.75
CA VAL A 10 -8.20 22.85 -0.31
C VAL A 10 -8.34 22.85 1.21
N VAL A 11 -9.36 22.17 1.73
CA VAL A 11 -9.62 22.08 3.18
C VAL A 11 -9.24 20.69 3.68
N GLY A 12 -8.29 20.65 4.61
CA GLY A 12 -7.76 19.45 5.25
C GLY A 12 -6.37 19.06 4.77
N GLY A 13 -5.40 19.08 5.70
CA GLY A 13 -3.99 18.77 5.47
C GLY A 13 -3.61 17.30 5.70
N GLY A 14 -4.54 16.35 5.46
CA GLY A 14 -4.24 14.93 5.38
C GLY A 14 -3.74 14.54 3.98
N ILE A 15 -3.42 13.26 3.78
CA ILE A 15 -2.83 12.76 2.52
C ILE A 15 -3.67 13.12 1.29
N SER A 16 -5.00 13.06 1.36
CA SER A 16 -5.87 13.36 0.22
C SER A 16 -5.84 14.84 -0.14
N GLY A 17 -5.91 15.74 0.85
CA GLY A 17 -5.83 17.20 0.60
C GLY A 17 -4.45 17.61 0.12
N ALA A 18 -3.38 17.05 0.69
CA ALA A 18 -2.02 17.31 0.25
C ALA A 18 -1.76 16.83 -1.19
N ALA A 19 -2.28 15.65 -1.55
CA ALA A 19 -2.18 15.14 -2.91
C ALA A 19 -2.93 16.03 -3.91
N LEU A 20 -4.16 16.44 -3.61
CA LEU A 20 -4.91 17.36 -4.45
C LEU A 20 -4.20 18.72 -4.58
N PHE A 21 -3.69 19.24 -3.48
CA PHE A 21 -2.93 20.50 -3.46
C PHE A 21 -1.70 20.41 -4.37
N PHE A 22 -0.92 19.32 -4.25
CA PHE A 22 0.23 19.05 -5.10
C PHE A 22 -0.13 18.94 -6.59
N GLU A 23 -1.16 18.16 -6.91
CA GLU A 23 -1.60 17.99 -8.31
C GLU A 23 -2.04 19.31 -8.93
N LEU A 24 -2.83 20.11 -8.22
CA LEU A 24 -3.26 21.44 -8.69
C LEU A 24 -2.07 22.39 -8.87
N ALA A 25 -1.15 22.44 -7.91
CA ALA A 25 0.01 23.32 -7.97
C ALA A 25 1.00 22.96 -9.09
N LYS A 26 1.15 21.66 -9.42
CA LYS A 26 2.15 21.21 -10.41
C LYS A 26 1.60 21.03 -11.81
N TYR A 27 0.33 20.65 -11.95
CA TYR A 27 -0.21 20.14 -13.21
C TYR A 27 -1.47 20.89 -13.68
N SER A 28 -1.76 22.04 -13.08
CA SER A 28 -2.82 22.94 -13.56
C SER A 28 -2.28 24.35 -13.84
N ASP A 29 -3.11 25.18 -14.45
CA ASP A 29 -2.86 26.59 -14.71
C ASP A 29 -3.33 27.52 -13.57
N ILE A 30 -3.73 26.95 -12.43
CA ILE A 30 -4.14 27.68 -11.23
C ILE A 30 -2.90 28.26 -10.55
N ASN A 31 -2.90 29.59 -10.35
CA ASN A 31 -1.73 30.29 -9.82
C ASN A 31 -1.83 30.64 -8.34
N ASN A 32 -3.02 30.55 -7.74
CA ASN A 32 -3.24 30.99 -6.37
C ASN A 32 -4.09 29.97 -5.61
N ILE A 33 -3.42 29.01 -4.96
CA ILE A 33 -4.03 27.90 -4.24
C ILE A 33 -3.70 28.04 -2.75
N CYS A 34 -4.67 27.71 -1.89
CA CYS A 34 -4.47 27.65 -0.44
C CYS A 34 -4.82 26.27 0.09
N LEU A 35 -3.98 25.72 0.96
CA LEU A 35 -4.29 24.55 1.78
C LEU A 35 -4.57 25.01 3.20
N LEU A 36 -5.75 24.71 3.72
CA LEU A 36 -6.16 25.01 5.08
C LEU A 36 -6.19 23.73 5.91
N GLU A 37 -5.45 23.75 7.03
CA GLU A 37 -5.50 22.68 8.04
C GLU A 37 -6.01 23.27 9.37
N LYS A 38 -6.84 22.50 10.07
CA LYS A 38 -7.43 22.88 11.35
C LYS A 38 -6.43 22.80 12.50
N TYR A 39 -5.50 21.88 12.39
CA TYR A 39 -4.49 21.60 13.43
C TYR A 39 -3.17 22.31 13.12
N ASP A 40 -2.28 22.33 14.09
CA ASP A 40 -1.00 23.04 14.00
C ASP A 40 0.01 22.38 13.05
N ASP A 41 -0.23 21.12 12.62
CA ASP A 41 0.62 20.40 11.68
C ASP A 41 -0.22 19.53 10.72
N LEU A 42 0.41 19.14 9.60
CA LEU A 42 -0.18 18.27 8.60
C LEU A 42 -0.26 16.82 9.08
N ALA A 43 -1.22 16.07 8.57
CA ALA A 43 -1.35 14.62 8.80
C ALA A 43 -1.49 14.21 10.28
N THR A 44 -2.12 15.02 11.11
CA THR A 44 -2.21 14.80 12.57
C THR A 44 -3.31 13.82 12.98
N LEU A 45 -4.23 13.49 12.09
CA LEU A 45 -5.33 12.54 12.33
C LEU A 45 -5.15 11.24 11.54
N ASN A 46 -6.03 10.99 10.57
CA ASN A 46 -6.12 9.72 9.85
C ASN A 46 -4.86 9.35 9.05
N SER A 47 -4.10 10.32 8.59
CA SER A 47 -2.84 10.11 7.86
C SER A 47 -1.61 9.93 8.78
N LYS A 48 -1.79 10.09 10.10
CA LYS A 48 -0.72 9.87 11.06
C LYS A 48 -0.33 8.38 11.10
N GLY A 49 0.96 8.11 11.24
CA GLY A 49 1.52 6.75 11.25
C GLY A 49 0.94 5.79 12.28
N THR A 50 0.35 6.33 13.37
CA THR A 50 -0.32 5.53 14.42
C THR A 50 -1.82 5.34 14.19
N SER A 51 -2.39 5.94 13.15
CA SER A 51 -3.85 5.98 12.93
C SER A 51 -4.34 5.09 11.78
N ASN A 52 -3.43 4.47 11.05
CA ASN A 52 -3.73 3.55 9.95
C ASN A 52 -2.61 2.52 9.77
N SER A 53 -2.82 1.52 8.91
CA SER A 53 -1.87 0.41 8.70
C SER A 53 -0.62 0.80 7.92
N GLN A 54 -0.53 2.01 7.38
CA GLN A 54 0.57 2.45 6.50
C GLN A 54 0.81 1.52 5.29
N THR A 55 -0.22 0.80 4.86
CA THR A 55 -0.13 -0.21 3.79
C THR A 55 -0.48 0.38 2.44
N ILE A 56 0.33 0.07 1.43
CA ILE A 56 0.00 0.33 0.03
C ILE A 56 -0.82 -0.86 -0.49
N HIS A 57 -2.12 -0.66 -0.67
CA HIS A 57 -2.99 -1.63 -1.30
C HIS A 57 -2.80 -1.59 -2.83
N VAL A 58 -2.14 -2.60 -3.38
CA VAL A 58 -1.85 -2.68 -4.81
C VAL A 58 -2.90 -3.48 -5.57
N GLY A 59 -3.64 -4.34 -4.88
CA GLY A 59 -4.64 -5.23 -5.44
C GLY A 59 -4.13 -6.64 -5.74
N ASP A 60 -2.91 -6.95 -5.38
CA ASP A 60 -2.24 -8.21 -5.69
C ASP A 60 -2.59 -9.34 -4.70
N ILE A 61 -2.59 -9.05 -3.40
CA ILE A 61 -2.91 -10.04 -2.35
C ILE A 61 -4.30 -9.84 -1.71
N GLU A 62 -5.02 -8.78 -2.06
CA GLU A 62 -6.36 -8.49 -1.55
C GLU A 62 -7.37 -9.52 -2.08
N THR A 63 -7.68 -10.51 -1.27
CA THR A 63 -8.50 -11.68 -1.66
C THR A 63 -9.97 -11.36 -2.00
N ASN A 64 -10.45 -10.18 -1.64
CA ASN A 64 -11.81 -9.70 -1.90
C ASN A 64 -11.93 -8.81 -3.15
N TYR A 65 -10.84 -8.57 -3.88
CA TYR A 65 -10.89 -7.75 -5.11
C TYR A 65 -11.26 -8.61 -6.32
N THR A 66 -12.08 -8.06 -7.20
CA THR A 66 -12.26 -8.59 -8.55
C THR A 66 -11.01 -8.30 -9.39
N PHE A 67 -10.85 -9.00 -10.50
CA PHE A 67 -9.76 -8.79 -11.44
C PHE A 67 -9.69 -7.34 -11.94
N ASP A 68 -10.83 -6.75 -12.31
CA ASP A 68 -10.88 -5.37 -12.79
C ASP A 68 -10.57 -4.36 -11.68
N LYS A 69 -11.09 -4.59 -10.47
CA LYS A 69 -10.73 -3.76 -9.31
C LYS A 69 -9.23 -3.80 -9.03
N ALA A 70 -8.61 -4.97 -9.11
CA ALA A 70 -7.17 -5.13 -8.92
C ALA A 70 -6.37 -4.35 -9.97
N LYS A 71 -6.78 -4.36 -11.26
CA LYS A 71 -6.17 -3.54 -12.31
C LYS A 71 -6.21 -2.05 -12.01
N ILE A 72 -7.38 -1.55 -11.59
CA ILE A 72 -7.57 -0.13 -11.24
C ILE A 72 -6.70 0.22 -10.04
N THR A 73 -6.73 -0.60 -8.98
CA THR A 73 -5.96 -0.38 -7.76
C THR A 73 -4.46 -0.38 -8.04
N LYS A 74 -3.95 -1.32 -8.87
CA LYS A 74 -2.56 -1.34 -9.31
C LYS A 74 -2.14 -0.03 -9.97
N ARG A 75 -3.00 0.51 -10.88
CA ARG A 75 -2.73 1.78 -11.56
C ARG A 75 -2.64 2.94 -10.56
N THR A 76 -3.55 2.99 -9.59
CA THR A 76 -3.58 4.04 -8.57
C THR A 76 -2.39 3.94 -7.61
N ALA A 77 -2.06 2.73 -7.14
CA ALA A 77 -0.91 2.51 -6.26
C ALA A 77 0.42 2.93 -6.92
N LYS A 78 0.55 2.74 -8.23
CA LYS A 78 1.73 3.20 -8.99
C LYS A 78 1.91 4.72 -8.99
N MET A 79 0.87 5.50 -8.76
CA MET A 79 1.02 6.97 -8.62
C MET A 79 1.80 7.32 -7.35
N ILE A 80 1.52 6.61 -6.25
CA ILE A 80 2.26 6.74 -4.98
C ILE A 80 3.74 6.39 -5.20
N GLU A 81 4.00 5.25 -5.84
CA GLU A 81 5.36 4.80 -6.15
C GLU A 81 6.11 5.81 -7.02
N LYS A 82 5.47 6.30 -8.10
CA LYS A 82 6.07 7.30 -8.99
C LYS A 82 6.41 8.60 -8.27
N PHE A 83 5.54 9.11 -7.40
CA PHE A 83 5.83 10.29 -6.60
C PHE A 83 7.08 10.05 -5.74
N ASN A 84 7.12 8.95 -5.01
CA ASN A 84 8.26 8.64 -4.13
C ASN A 84 9.58 8.48 -4.92
N LEU A 85 9.55 7.84 -6.09
CA LEU A 85 10.72 7.72 -6.97
C LEU A 85 11.16 9.08 -7.52
N MET A 86 10.22 9.91 -7.96
CA MET A 86 10.51 11.24 -8.53
C MET A 86 11.21 12.16 -7.53
N TYR A 87 10.86 12.05 -6.26
CA TYR A 87 11.44 12.88 -5.18
C TYR A 87 12.52 12.17 -4.35
N ASN A 88 12.99 10.99 -4.76
CA ASN A 88 14.02 10.18 -4.07
C ASN A 88 13.64 9.86 -2.60
N LEU A 89 12.39 9.43 -2.39
CA LEU A 89 11.81 9.13 -1.08
C LEU A 89 11.72 7.62 -0.78
N GLN A 90 12.11 6.75 -1.73
CA GLN A 90 12.23 5.32 -1.49
C GLN A 90 13.24 5.06 -0.35
N ASP A 91 12.97 4.04 0.45
CA ASP A 91 13.73 3.66 1.64
C ASP A 91 13.81 4.74 2.75
N LYS A 92 13.07 5.85 2.58
CA LYS A 92 12.88 6.90 3.58
C LYS A 92 11.44 7.00 4.07
N ILE A 93 10.51 6.89 3.14
CA ILE A 93 9.07 7.02 3.35
C ILE A 93 8.34 5.77 2.86
N MET A 94 8.84 5.11 1.82
CA MET A 94 8.26 3.94 1.19
C MET A 94 9.22 2.76 1.28
N PHE A 95 8.72 1.61 1.78
CA PHE A 95 9.54 0.46 2.11
C PHE A 95 9.00 -0.83 1.49
N LYS A 96 9.93 -1.76 1.21
CA LYS A 96 9.64 -3.11 0.74
C LYS A 96 9.57 -4.06 1.92
N HIS A 97 8.50 -4.83 2.00
CA HIS A 97 8.35 -5.91 2.98
C HIS A 97 7.69 -7.11 2.31
N GLN A 98 7.99 -8.30 2.84
CA GLN A 98 7.26 -9.50 2.47
C GLN A 98 5.78 -9.31 2.77
N LYS A 99 4.93 -9.72 1.84
CA LYS A 99 3.47 -9.79 2.03
C LYS A 99 2.93 -11.06 1.39
N MET A 100 1.85 -11.61 1.96
CA MET A 100 1.20 -12.79 1.43
C MET A 100 -0.29 -12.84 1.80
N ALA A 101 -1.03 -13.58 0.99
CA ALA A 101 -2.35 -14.09 1.32
C ALA A 101 -2.22 -15.60 1.56
N LEU A 102 -2.59 -16.05 2.75
CA LEU A 102 -2.45 -17.43 3.22
C LEU A 102 -3.75 -18.19 3.01
N GLY A 103 -3.67 -19.43 2.55
CA GLY A 103 -4.75 -20.41 2.49
C GLY A 103 -4.42 -21.63 3.34
N VAL A 104 -5.35 -22.04 4.22
CA VAL A 104 -5.22 -23.19 5.11
C VAL A 104 -6.42 -24.12 4.93
N GLY A 105 -6.18 -25.41 4.72
CA GLY A 105 -7.19 -26.41 4.39
C GLY A 105 -7.54 -26.40 2.90
N GLU A 106 -8.11 -27.48 2.42
CA GLU A 106 -8.37 -27.76 1.00
C GLU A 106 -9.10 -26.63 0.27
N LYS A 107 -10.12 -26.07 0.91
CA LYS A 107 -10.95 -25.02 0.32
C LYS A 107 -10.18 -23.73 0.07
N GLU A 108 -9.40 -23.28 1.05
CA GLU A 108 -8.63 -22.04 0.94
C GLU A 108 -7.40 -22.22 0.05
N VAL A 109 -6.74 -23.40 0.11
CA VAL A 109 -5.66 -23.75 -0.81
C VAL A 109 -6.12 -23.68 -2.26
N LYS A 110 -7.28 -24.26 -2.58
CA LYS A 110 -7.87 -24.14 -3.91
C LYS A 110 -8.15 -22.68 -4.28
N PHE A 111 -8.77 -21.92 -3.39
CA PHE A 111 -9.09 -20.50 -3.64
C PHE A 111 -7.84 -19.64 -3.92
N ILE A 112 -6.78 -19.77 -3.12
CA ILE A 112 -5.52 -19.04 -3.32
C ILE A 112 -4.82 -19.45 -4.61
N THR A 113 -4.83 -20.74 -4.93
CA THR A 113 -4.25 -21.27 -6.18
C THR A 113 -4.97 -20.74 -7.42
N ASP A 114 -6.31 -20.78 -7.42
CA ASP A 114 -7.13 -20.27 -8.52
C ASP A 114 -6.90 -18.75 -8.69
N ARG A 115 -6.83 -18.03 -7.58
CA ARG A 115 -6.55 -16.59 -7.58
C ARG A 115 -5.16 -16.27 -8.11
N TYR A 116 -4.13 -16.96 -7.68
CA TYR A 116 -2.78 -16.82 -8.23
C TYR A 116 -2.77 -17.00 -9.74
N ASN A 117 -3.40 -18.07 -10.24
CA ASN A 117 -3.45 -18.35 -11.67
C ASN A 117 -4.13 -17.24 -12.47
N GLN A 118 -5.14 -16.59 -11.91
CA GLN A 118 -5.82 -15.45 -12.51
C GLN A 118 -4.99 -14.17 -12.41
N PHE A 119 -4.35 -13.90 -11.28
CA PHE A 119 -3.74 -12.61 -10.97
C PHE A 119 -2.29 -12.47 -11.44
N LYS A 120 -1.55 -13.58 -11.63
CA LYS A 120 -0.18 -13.56 -12.13
C LYS A 120 -0.03 -12.88 -13.49
N GLU A 121 -1.09 -12.81 -14.31
CA GLU A 121 -1.10 -12.08 -15.57
C GLU A 121 -0.90 -10.57 -15.36
N ILE A 122 -1.57 -9.99 -14.38
CA ILE A 122 -1.45 -8.56 -14.07
C ILE A 122 -0.38 -8.25 -13.03
N PHE A 123 0.03 -9.23 -12.23
CA PHE A 123 1.08 -9.12 -11.22
C PHE A 123 2.14 -10.21 -11.40
N PRO A 124 3.00 -10.13 -12.43
CA PRO A 124 3.95 -11.19 -12.77
C PRO A 124 5.03 -11.46 -11.71
N TYR A 125 5.16 -10.59 -10.73
CA TYR A 125 6.05 -10.76 -9.57
C TYR A 125 5.45 -11.62 -8.45
N LEU A 126 4.17 -11.98 -8.53
CA LEU A 126 3.56 -12.86 -7.54
C LEU A 126 4.15 -14.26 -7.64
N GLU A 127 4.41 -14.83 -6.50
CA GLU A 127 4.86 -16.21 -6.30
C GLU A 127 3.77 -17.01 -5.60
N LEU A 128 3.73 -18.30 -5.88
CA LEU A 128 2.92 -19.25 -5.14
C LEU A 128 3.85 -20.08 -4.26
N TRP A 129 3.70 -19.95 -2.94
CA TRP A 129 4.55 -20.57 -1.94
C TRP A 129 3.84 -21.80 -1.38
N ASP A 130 4.38 -22.96 -1.68
CA ASP A 130 3.97 -24.25 -1.11
C ASP A 130 4.45 -24.40 0.34
N LYS A 131 4.14 -25.55 0.94
CA LYS A 131 4.50 -25.84 2.34
C LYS A 131 6.00 -25.77 2.59
N GLU A 132 6.83 -26.24 1.64
CA GLU A 132 8.28 -26.23 1.80
C GLU A 132 8.85 -24.81 1.70
N THR A 133 8.39 -24.03 0.74
CA THR A 133 8.74 -22.61 0.63
C THR A 133 8.30 -21.82 1.87
N LEU A 134 7.12 -22.12 2.40
CA LEU A 134 6.64 -21.49 3.64
C LEU A 134 7.46 -21.93 4.86
N ARG A 135 7.98 -23.16 4.87
CA ARG A 135 8.87 -23.64 5.94
C ARG A 135 10.15 -22.82 6.03
N GLU A 136 10.66 -22.37 4.91
CA GLU A 136 11.85 -21.51 4.85
C GLU A 136 11.54 -20.05 5.19
N LYS A 137 10.45 -19.50 4.62
CA LYS A 137 10.09 -18.09 4.73
C LYS A 137 9.39 -17.76 6.05
N GLU A 138 8.44 -18.62 6.48
CA GLU A 138 7.55 -18.38 7.63
C GLU A 138 7.31 -19.70 8.40
N PRO A 139 8.35 -20.27 9.02
CA PRO A 139 8.27 -21.61 9.63
C PRO A 139 7.15 -21.76 10.67
N LEU A 140 6.78 -20.69 11.38
CA LEU A 140 5.69 -20.75 12.36
C LEU A 140 4.31 -21.03 11.75
N LEU A 141 4.13 -20.81 10.45
CA LEU A 141 2.90 -21.16 9.75
C LEU A 141 2.78 -22.65 9.45
N VAL A 142 3.90 -23.34 9.36
CA VAL A 142 3.96 -24.74 8.94
C VAL A 142 3.92 -25.70 10.11
N TYR A 143 4.48 -25.32 11.25
CA TYR A 143 4.54 -26.15 12.43
C TYR A 143 3.33 -26.01 13.34
N ALA A 144 2.90 -27.14 13.94
CA ALA A 144 1.81 -27.19 14.92
C ALA A 144 2.28 -26.91 16.34
N ASP A 145 3.59 -26.99 16.60
CA ASP A 145 4.21 -26.79 17.89
C ASP A 145 5.31 -25.71 17.84
N LYS A 146 5.63 -25.14 19.00
CA LYS A 146 6.67 -24.11 19.15
C LYS A 146 8.08 -24.66 18.92
N GLU A 147 8.27 -25.93 19.25
CA GLU A 147 9.53 -26.66 19.13
C GLU A 147 9.86 -27.03 17.67
N ARG A 148 8.91 -26.81 16.76
CA ARG A 148 9.04 -27.10 15.31
C ARG A 148 9.35 -28.56 15.01
N THR A 149 8.77 -29.46 15.80
CA THR A 149 8.96 -30.91 15.66
C THR A 149 7.85 -31.59 14.89
N LYS A 150 6.69 -30.92 14.80
CA LYS A 150 5.48 -31.53 14.24
C LYS A 150 4.83 -30.55 13.25
N ASP A 151 4.66 -31.01 12.03
CA ASP A 151 3.94 -30.27 10.99
C ASP A 151 2.44 -30.16 11.31
N ARG A 152 1.82 -29.07 10.88
CA ARG A 152 0.36 -28.98 10.87
C ARG A 152 -0.21 -30.01 9.87
N PRO A 153 -1.33 -30.65 10.22
CA PRO A 153 -1.95 -31.66 9.37
C PRO A 153 -2.65 -31.04 8.14
N GLU A 154 -3.12 -29.79 8.24
CA GLU A 154 -3.84 -29.15 7.15
C GLU A 154 -2.89 -28.78 6.00
N PRO A 155 -3.35 -28.91 4.73
CA PRO A 155 -2.63 -28.34 3.61
C PRO A 155 -2.57 -26.82 3.72
N ILE A 156 -1.45 -26.25 3.28
CA ILE A 156 -1.18 -24.82 3.38
C ILE A 156 -0.51 -24.33 2.09
N ILE A 157 -0.88 -23.14 1.65
CA ILE A 157 -0.27 -22.44 0.52
C ILE A 157 -0.35 -20.93 0.76
N ALA A 158 0.56 -20.17 0.17
CA ALA A 158 0.42 -18.73 0.14
C ALA A 158 0.67 -18.16 -1.26
N MET A 159 0.03 -17.07 -1.58
CA MET A 159 0.33 -16.22 -2.72
C MET A 159 0.97 -14.94 -2.19
N GLY A 160 2.18 -14.63 -2.59
CA GLY A 160 2.92 -13.52 -2.01
C GLY A 160 4.04 -12.97 -2.86
N THR A 161 4.79 -12.03 -2.28
CA THR A 161 5.98 -11.41 -2.88
C THR A 161 6.90 -10.84 -1.80
N ASN A 162 8.20 -10.73 -2.13
CA ASN A 162 9.22 -10.20 -1.23
C ASN A 162 9.77 -8.84 -1.68
N ASP A 163 9.66 -8.48 -2.95
CA ASP A 163 10.39 -7.37 -3.57
C ASP A 163 9.45 -6.30 -4.15
N GLN A 164 8.38 -6.01 -3.43
CA GLN A 164 7.48 -4.92 -3.82
C GLN A 164 7.33 -3.91 -2.69
N TYR A 165 7.13 -2.64 -3.04
CA TYR A 165 6.77 -1.63 -2.06
C TYR A 165 5.41 -1.95 -1.46
N THR A 166 5.37 -2.10 -0.15
CA THR A 166 4.20 -2.55 0.60
C THR A 166 3.72 -1.56 1.63
N THR A 167 4.63 -0.71 2.11
CA THR A 167 4.31 0.28 3.14
C THR A 167 4.78 1.67 2.73
N VAL A 168 4.07 2.68 3.21
CA VAL A 168 4.43 4.08 3.07
C VAL A 168 4.05 4.84 4.33
N ASP A 169 4.94 5.66 4.85
CA ASP A 169 4.60 6.64 5.87
C ASP A 169 3.75 7.75 5.24
N PHE A 170 2.43 7.63 5.36
CA PHE A 170 1.50 8.61 4.81
C PHE A 170 1.61 9.98 5.48
N GLY A 171 2.05 10.05 6.74
CA GLY A 171 2.31 11.31 7.43
C GLY A 171 3.48 12.05 6.81
N ALA A 172 4.61 11.38 6.64
CA ALA A 172 5.79 11.93 5.99
C ALA A 172 5.51 12.27 4.51
N MET A 173 4.82 11.38 3.79
CA MET A 173 4.44 11.63 2.39
C MET A 173 3.55 12.87 2.24
N THR A 174 2.60 13.08 3.16
CA THR A 174 1.75 14.29 3.18
C THR A 174 2.59 15.57 3.22
N LYS A 175 3.60 15.60 4.10
CA LYS A 175 4.50 16.76 4.23
C LYS A 175 5.36 16.97 2.97
N GLU A 176 5.86 15.91 2.38
CA GLU A 176 6.64 16.01 1.14
C GLU A 176 5.78 16.43 -0.08
N LEU A 177 4.51 16.02 -0.15
CA LEU A 177 3.58 16.50 -1.17
C LEU A 177 3.37 18.03 -1.09
N VAL A 178 3.12 18.54 0.12
CA VAL A 178 2.92 19.98 0.34
C VAL A 178 4.21 20.77 0.09
N LYS A 179 5.35 20.23 0.48
CA LYS A 179 6.66 20.85 0.22
C LYS A 179 7.01 20.89 -1.27
N ALA A 180 6.58 19.88 -2.02
CA ALA A 180 6.82 19.78 -3.46
C ALA A 180 5.87 20.62 -4.31
N ALA A 181 4.71 21.03 -3.76
CA ALA A 181 3.73 21.92 -4.39
C ALA A 181 4.22 23.36 -4.47
#